data_47682d0dda905e73f3c18068a0816dc5
#
_entry.id   47682d0dda905e73f3c18068a0816dc5
#
_cell.length_a   1.000
_cell.length_b   1.000
_cell.length_c   1.000
_cell.angle_alpha   90.00
_cell.angle_beta   90.00
_cell.angle_gamma   90.00
#
_symmetry.space_group_name_H-M   'P 1'
#
loop_
_entity.id
_entity.type
_entity.pdbx_description
1 polymer ?
#
loop_
_entity_poly.entity_id
_entity_poly.type
_entity_poly.pdbx_seq_one_letter_code
_entity_poly.pdbx_strand_id
1 'polypeptide(L)'
;MSFFMNIIQRNLFTKLRIDNFQTKEQLEPMSRFKMKKLMVLMKNIADMPAGEVTLSNPLLNKRLKKIQKEEATATQISKETIYLLRIIIANVNATMNHGIPVRGIIQLGQYLRSRGEKVDFMKLERWLSKLHVSRLAQLQGNILIALLGFEKAELPFVKQPEKEAISLTLRSITNIEHDTEEWHFRQGNSVFVHNNQKLLRRNLRRSMRYIDYAPIETTSNFLLNFSRSLSEIEE
;
A
#
# COMPACT_ATOMS: atom_id res chain seq x y z
N MET A 1 -1.47 -4.66 -22.67
CA MET A 1 -0.70 -3.43 -22.86
C MET A 1 0.57 -3.56 -22.05
N SER A 2 1.73 -3.72 -22.68
CA SER A 2 3.02 -3.79 -21.96
C SER A 2 3.32 -2.40 -21.40
N PHE A 3 3.31 -2.25 -20.09
CA PHE A 3 3.69 -0.99 -19.43
C PHE A 3 5.21 -0.85 -19.53
N PHE A 4 5.66 -0.07 -20.50
CA PHE A 4 7.09 0.25 -20.62
C PHE A 4 7.46 1.26 -19.51
N MET A 5 8.08 0.77 -18.46
CA MET A 5 8.69 1.64 -17.45
C MET A 5 9.82 2.47 -18.10
N ASN A 6 9.86 3.76 -17.79
CA ASN A 6 10.99 4.60 -18.18
C ASN A 6 12.24 4.27 -17.35
N ILE A 7 13.39 4.77 -17.77
CA ILE A 7 14.70 4.48 -17.14
C ILE A 7 14.72 4.88 -15.63
N ILE A 8 14.03 5.96 -15.25
CA ILE A 8 13.98 6.39 -13.84
C ILE A 8 13.16 5.37 -13.02
N GLN A 9 12.05 4.90 -13.55
CA GLN A 9 11.18 3.91 -12.90
C GLN A 9 11.89 2.55 -12.77
N ARG A 10 12.59 2.08 -13.83
CA ARG A 10 13.37 0.85 -13.76
C ARG A 10 14.45 0.96 -12.69
N ASN A 11 15.24 2.02 -12.72
CA ASN A 11 16.29 2.25 -11.73
C ASN A 11 15.75 2.46 -10.31
N LEU A 12 14.54 3.02 -10.15
CA LEU A 12 13.89 3.14 -8.86
C LEU A 12 13.68 1.76 -8.22
N PHE A 13 13.07 0.83 -8.97
CA PHE A 13 12.82 -0.51 -8.42
C PHE A 13 14.12 -1.32 -8.28
N THR A 14 15.07 -1.18 -9.19
CA THR A 14 16.41 -1.77 -9.04
C THR A 14 17.08 -1.27 -7.76
N LYS A 15 17.06 0.04 -7.50
CA LYS A 15 17.62 0.63 -6.28
C LYS A 15 16.91 0.12 -5.03
N LEU A 16 15.57 0.04 -5.04
CA LEU A 16 14.80 -0.52 -3.93
C LEU A 16 15.13 -2.00 -3.66
N ARG A 17 15.39 -2.80 -4.72
CA ARG A 17 15.82 -4.20 -4.56
C ARG A 17 17.24 -4.30 -3.97
N ILE A 18 18.17 -3.50 -4.44
CA ILE A 18 19.53 -3.45 -3.92
C ILE A 18 19.51 -3.09 -2.42
N ASP A 19 18.83 -1.99 -2.08
CA ASP A 19 18.86 -1.43 -0.72
C ASP A 19 18.13 -2.28 0.31
N ASN A 20 17.08 -3.00 -0.11
CA ASN A 20 16.20 -3.71 0.83
C ASN A 20 16.31 -5.23 0.78
N PHE A 21 16.80 -5.79 -0.33
CA PHE A 21 16.83 -7.24 -0.55
C PHE A 21 18.21 -7.75 -0.97
N GLN A 22 19.24 -6.88 -0.93
CA GLN A 22 20.65 -7.21 -1.18
C GLN A 22 20.90 -7.91 -2.53
N THR A 23 20.15 -7.50 -3.58
CA THR A 23 20.34 -8.04 -4.93
C THR A 23 21.63 -7.52 -5.53
N LYS A 24 22.30 -8.35 -6.36
CA LYS A 24 23.55 -7.98 -7.07
C LYS A 24 23.30 -7.21 -8.38
N GLU A 25 22.17 -6.53 -8.49
CA GLU A 25 21.83 -5.74 -9.68
C GLU A 25 22.62 -4.44 -9.75
N GLN A 26 22.70 -3.86 -10.95
CA GLN A 26 23.32 -2.55 -11.16
C GLN A 26 22.31 -1.58 -11.77
N LEU A 27 22.47 -0.31 -11.45
CA LEU A 27 21.64 0.74 -12.04
C LEU A 27 22.02 0.97 -13.50
N GLU A 28 21.02 1.17 -14.35
CA GLU A 28 21.23 1.61 -15.73
C GLU A 28 21.88 3.01 -15.73
N PRO A 29 22.82 3.29 -16.65
CA PRO A 29 23.45 4.61 -16.75
C PRO A 29 22.41 5.73 -16.97
N MET A 30 22.52 6.80 -16.18
CA MET A 30 21.61 7.94 -16.25
C MET A 30 22.35 9.28 -16.20
N SER A 31 21.73 10.33 -16.79
CA SER A 31 22.21 11.69 -16.62
C SER A 31 22.06 12.15 -15.16
N ARG A 32 22.88 13.15 -14.75
CA ARG A 32 22.77 13.75 -13.40
C ARG A 32 21.37 14.26 -13.07
N PHE A 33 20.66 14.79 -14.05
CA PHE A 33 19.28 15.25 -13.89
C PHE A 33 18.31 14.10 -13.55
N LYS A 34 18.39 12.98 -14.27
CA LYS A 34 17.58 11.80 -14.00
C LYS A 34 17.93 11.18 -12.65
N MET A 35 19.20 11.19 -12.24
CA MET A 35 19.64 10.73 -10.93
C MET A 35 19.03 11.58 -9.80
N LYS A 36 19.02 12.92 -9.94
CA LYS A 36 18.33 13.80 -8.96
C LYS A 36 16.85 13.46 -8.83
N LYS A 37 16.14 13.23 -9.94
CA LYS A 37 14.73 12.81 -9.92
C LYS A 37 14.55 11.45 -9.21
N LEU A 38 15.42 10.49 -9.47
CA LEU A 38 15.40 9.20 -8.76
C LEU A 38 15.54 9.39 -7.25
N MET A 39 16.47 10.23 -6.78
CA MET A 39 16.66 10.49 -5.35
C MET A 39 15.46 11.16 -4.70
N VAL A 40 14.79 12.07 -5.41
CA VAL A 40 13.53 12.67 -4.93
C VAL A 40 12.45 11.59 -4.77
N LEU A 41 12.28 10.69 -5.75
CA LEU A 41 11.31 9.59 -5.64
C LEU A 41 11.64 8.63 -4.49
N MET A 42 12.92 8.31 -4.28
CA MET A 42 13.35 7.50 -3.14
C MET A 42 13.00 8.15 -1.81
N LYS A 43 13.26 9.47 -1.67
CA LYS A 43 12.89 10.23 -0.48
C LYS A 43 11.37 10.23 -0.27
N ASN A 44 10.58 10.52 -1.31
CA ASN A 44 9.13 10.51 -1.24
C ASN A 44 8.58 9.14 -0.78
N ILE A 45 9.16 8.04 -1.28
CA ILE A 45 8.77 6.69 -0.84
C ILE A 45 9.13 6.46 0.64
N ALA A 46 10.29 6.94 1.09
CA ALA A 46 10.69 6.83 2.50
C ALA A 46 9.78 7.64 3.44
N ASP A 47 9.29 8.78 2.97
CA ASP A 47 8.40 9.69 3.71
C ASP A 47 6.92 9.29 3.63
N MET A 48 6.57 8.21 2.90
CA MET A 48 5.19 7.71 2.83
C MET A 48 4.64 7.39 4.23
N PRO A 49 3.42 7.86 4.56
CA PRO A 49 2.81 7.54 5.84
C PRO A 49 2.55 6.04 5.96
N ALA A 50 2.85 5.49 7.13
CA ALA A 50 2.47 4.14 7.47
C ALA A 50 0.95 4.07 7.70
N GLY A 51 0.33 2.98 7.23
CA GLY A 51 -1.08 2.74 7.54
C GLY A 51 -1.26 2.24 8.98
N GLU A 52 -2.42 2.48 9.52
CA GLU A 52 -2.84 1.92 10.79
C GLU A 52 -3.30 0.46 10.64
N VAL A 53 -3.17 -0.32 11.71
CA VAL A 53 -3.68 -1.70 11.77
C VAL A 53 -5.17 -1.67 12.11
N THR A 54 -5.94 -0.97 11.29
CA THR A 54 -7.38 -0.78 11.43
C THR A 54 -8.07 -0.90 10.06
N LEU A 55 -9.34 -1.24 10.07
CA LEU A 55 -10.21 -1.22 8.90
C LEU A 55 -11.27 -0.14 9.08
N SER A 56 -11.63 0.52 8.00
CA SER A 56 -12.64 1.60 7.99
C SER A 56 -14.04 1.07 8.25
N ASN A 57 -14.34 -0.17 7.82
CA ASN A 57 -15.61 -0.80 8.10
C ASN A 57 -15.67 -1.25 9.57
N PRO A 58 -16.65 -0.77 10.39
CA PRO A 58 -16.71 -1.10 11.83
C PRO A 58 -16.87 -2.59 12.12
N LEU A 59 -17.63 -3.33 11.29
CA LEU A 59 -17.85 -4.77 11.47
C LEU A 59 -16.57 -5.55 11.14
N LEU A 60 -15.87 -5.20 10.06
CA LEU A 60 -14.60 -5.84 9.72
C LEU A 60 -13.52 -5.50 10.73
N ASN A 61 -13.49 -4.27 11.24
CA ASN A 61 -12.56 -3.87 12.29
C ASN A 61 -12.83 -4.60 13.62
N LYS A 62 -14.10 -4.82 13.97
CA LYS A 62 -14.47 -5.67 15.13
C LYS A 62 -14.00 -7.12 14.95
N ARG A 63 -14.16 -7.69 13.72
CA ARG A 63 -13.63 -9.02 13.40
C ARG A 63 -12.10 -9.08 13.50
N LEU A 64 -11.39 -8.07 12.98
CA LEU A 64 -9.95 -7.96 13.09
C LEU A 64 -9.49 -7.95 14.56
N LYS A 65 -10.09 -7.11 15.39
CA LYS A 65 -9.79 -7.06 16.83
C LYS A 65 -10.05 -8.40 17.54
N LYS A 66 -11.12 -9.12 17.14
CA LYS A 66 -11.41 -10.46 17.66
C LYS A 66 -10.31 -11.44 17.30
N ILE A 67 -9.89 -11.51 16.03
CA ILE A 67 -8.77 -12.35 15.56
C ILE A 67 -7.50 -12.02 16.36
N GLN A 68 -7.16 -10.75 16.51
CA GLN A 68 -5.98 -10.31 17.27
C GLN A 68 -6.02 -10.75 18.74
N LYS A 69 -7.18 -10.67 19.39
CA LYS A 69 -7.36 -11.07 20.78
C LYS A 69 -7.26 -12.60 20.96
N GLU A 70 -7.90 -13.36 20.08
CA GLU A 70 -7.88 -14.83 20.11
C GLU A 70 -6.47 -15.39 19.92
N GLU A 71 -5.66 -14.72 19.10
CA GLU A 71 -4.28 -15.16 18.79
C GLU A 71 -3.21 -14.57 19.75
N ALA A 72 -3.57 -13.64 20.62
CA ALA A 72 -2.60 -13.03 21.56
C ALA A 72 -2.00 -14.05 22.54
N THR A 73 -2.73 -15.10 22.89
CA THR A 73 -2.32 -16.18 23.80
C THR A 73 -1.87 -17.45 23.07
N ALA A 74 -1.81 -17.42 21.74
CA ALA A 74 -1.56 -18.58 20.93
C ALA A 74 -0.06 -18.92 20.78
N THR A 75 0.22 -19.99 20.00
CA THR A 75 1.57 -20.51 19.72
C THR A 75 2.43 -19.49 18.96
N GLN A 76 3.76 -19.76 18.89
CA GLN A 76 4.70 -18.90 18.15
C GLN A 76 4.30 -18.76 16.65
N ILE A 77 3.87 -19.83 16.01
CA ILE A 77 3.40 -19.80 14.60
C ILE A 77 2.21 -18.85 14.43
N SER A 78 1.29 -18.84 15.37
CA SER A 78 0.16 -17.90 15.35
C SER A 78 0.62 -16.45 15.54
N LYS A 79 1.64 -16.19 16.34
CA LYS A 79 2.20 -14.85 16.53
C LYS A 79 2.83 -14.31 15.25
N GLU A 80 3.58 -15.14 14.52
CA GLU A 80 4.16 -14.73 13.23
C GLU A 80 3.06 -14.52 12.18
N THR A 81 2.05 -15.37 12.18
CA THR A 81 0.92 -15.24 11.23
C THR A 81 0.10 -13.96 11.51
N ILE A 82 -0.17 -13.63 12.78
CA ILE A 82 -0.90 -12.40 13.11
C ILE A 82 -0.04 -11.15 12.82
N TYR A 83 1.26 -11.23 12.98
CA TYR A 83 2.15 -10.12 12.64
C TYR A 83 2.14 -9.84 11.14
N LEU A 84 2.19 -10.88 10.31
CA LEU A 84 2.04 -10.75 8.87
C LEU A 84 0.68 -10.15 8.48
N LEU A 85 -0.41 -10.62 9.10
CA LEU A 85 -1.73 -10.03 8.89
C LEU A 85 -1.74 -8.53 9.23
N ARG A 86 -1.11 -8.12 10.32
CA ARG A 86 -1.02 -6.70 10.72
C ARG A 86 -0.32 -5.85 9.66
N ILE A 87 0.78 -6.33 9.08
CA ILE A 87 1.47 -5.63 7.97
C ILE A 87 0.52 -5.48 6.78
N ILE A 88 -0.15 -6.56 6.37
CA ILE A 88 -1.08 -6.53 5.25
C ILE A 88 -2.23 -5.54 5.52
N ILE A 89 -2.82 -5.54 6.71
CA ILE A 89 -3.92 -4.62 7.07
C ILE A 89 -3.44 -3.16 7.12
N ALA A 90 -2.25 -2.89 7.66
CA ALA A 90 -1.68 -1.55 7.62
C ALA A 90 -1.51 -1.06 6.16
N ASN A 91 -1.06 -1.92 5.26
CA ASN A 91 -0.96 -1.61 3.84
C ASN A 91 -2.35 -1.41 3.18
N VAL A 92 -3.38 -2.17 3.60
CA VAL A 92 -4.76 -1.95 3.17
C VAL A 92 -5.23 -0.55 3.57
N ASN A 93 -5.06 -0.19 4.84
CA ASN A 93 -5.42 1.12 5.37
C ASN A 93 -4.69 2.26 4.63
N ALA A 94 -3.36 2.15 4.47
CA ALA A 94 -2.58 3.12 3.71
C ALA A 94 -3.04 3.23 2.24
N THR A 95 -3.37 2.10 1.59
CA THR A 95 -3.86 2.09 0.20
C THR A 95 -5.16 2.86 0.06
N MET A 96 -6.09 2.70 1.01
CA MET A 96 -7.37 3.42 1.01
C MET A 96 -7.17 4.94 1.19
N ASN A 97 -6.21 5.37 1.98
CA ASN A 97 -6.01 6.77 2.35
C ASN A 97 -5.00 7.51 1.46
N HIS A 98 -3.95 6.82 0.99
CA HIS A 98 -2.81 7.45 0.31
C HIS A 98 -2.45 6.81 -1.04
N GLY A 99 -2.98 5.62 -1.37
CA GLY A 99 -2.56 4.79 -2.50
C GLY A 99 -1.54 3.73 -2.07
N ILE A 100 -0.98 2.98 -3.04
CA ILE A 100 -0.08 1.85 -2.75
C ILE A 100 1.12 2.31 -1.90
N PRO A 101 1.28 1.80 -0.66
CA PRO A 101 2.37 2.18 0.23
C PRO A 101 3.63 1.37 -0.10
N VAL A 102 4.47 1.85 -1.03
CA VAL A 102 5.67 1.11 -1.47
C VAL A 102 6.57 0.71 -0.30
N ARG A 103 6.75 1.59 0.70
CA ARG A 103 7.49 1.30 1.93
C ARG A 103 6.88 0.12 2.70
N GLY A 104 5.54 0.09 2.83
CA GLY A 104 4.84 -1.01 3.50
C GLY A 104 4.91 -2.32 2.72
N ILE A 105 4.94 -2.25 1.38
CA ILE A 105 5.16 -3.43 0.54
C ILE A 105 6.59 -3.98 0.73
N ILE A 106 7.59 -3.11 0.83
CA ILE A 106 8.97 -3.52 1.14
C ILE A 106 9.03 -4.21 2.51
N GLN A 107 8.38 -3.63 3.53
CA GLN A 107 8.30 -4.24 4.87
C GLN A 107 7.63 -5.62 4.83
N LEU A 108 6.57 -5.79 4.04
CA LEU A 108 5.91 -7.07 3.81
C LEU A 108 6.90 -8.09 3.23
N GLY A 109 7.65 -7.71 2.20
CA GLY A 109 8.65 -8.58 1.58
C GLY A 109 9.80 -8.95 2.51
N GLN A 110 10.36 -7.99 3.25
CA GLN A 110 11.40 -8.25 4.25
C GLN A 110 10.94 -9.23 5.33
N TYR A 111 9.70 -9.05 5.79
CA TYR A 111 9.12 -9.97 6.77
C TYR A 111 8.96 -11.39 6.23
N LEU A 112 8.45 -11.53 5.00
CA LEU A 112 8.29 -12.84 4.36
C LEU A 112 9.62 -13.57 4.18
N ARG A 113 10.68 -12.90 3.74
CA ARG A 113 12.01 -13.52 3.62
C ARG A 113 12.66 -13.87 4.95
N SER A 114 12.38 -13.12 6.01
CA SER A 114 13.00 -13.36 7.33
C SER A 114 12.18 -14.32 8.20
N ARG A 115 10.87 -14.40 8.04
CA ARG A 115 9.95 -15.12 8.93
C ARG A 115 8.88 -15.94 8.22
N GLY A 116 8.83 -15.92 6.88
CA GLY A 116 7.78 -16.58 6.10
C GLY A 116 7.61 -18.07 6.39
N GLU A 117 8.72 -18.78 6.66
CA GLU A 117 8.67 -20.20 7.03
C GLU A 117 7.90 -20.50 8.33
N LYS A 118 7.74 -19.50 9.20
CA LYS A 118 7.02 -19.60 10.48
C LYS A 118 5.56 -19.14 10.38
N VAL A 119 5.09 -18.85 9.19
CA VAL A 119 3.73 -18.34 8.95
C VAL A 119 2.80 -19.48 8.54
N ASP A 120 1.65 -19.59 9.19
CA ASP A 120 0.54 -20.45 8.73
C ASP A 120 -0.27 -19.71 7.64
N PHE A 121 0.11 -19.93 6.38
CA PHE A 121 -0.56 -19.30 5.24
C PHE A 121 -2.01 -19.75 5.06
N MET A 122 -2.36 -20.97 5.45
CA MET A 122 -3.75 -21.44 5.42
C MET A 122 -4.64 -20.66 6.39
N LYS A 123 -4.10 -20.38 7.57
CA LYS A 123 -4.75 -19.56 8.59
C LYS A 123 -4.86 -18.10 8.15
N LEU A 124 -3.78 -17.56 7.58
CA LEU A 124 -3.74 -16.22 7.00
C LEU A 124 -4.82 -16.04 5.93
N GLU A 125 -4.92 -16.95 4.95
CA GLU A 125 -5.92 -16.88 3.89
C GLU A 125 -7.36 -16.88 4.44
N ARG A 126 -7.65 -17.71 5.45
CA ARG A 126 -8.95 -17.72 6.12
C ARG A 126 -9.28 -16.37 6.77
N TRP A 127 -8.29 -15.72 7.41
CA TRP A 127 -8.48 -14.41 8.00
C TRP A 127 -8.68 -13.32 6.96
N LEU A 128 -7.88 -13.31 5.90
CA LEU A 128 -8.01 -12.36 4.79
C LEU A 128 -9.40 -12.47 4.13
N SER A 129 -9.91 -13.70 3.96
CA SER A 129 -11.26 -13.95 3.45
C SER A 129 -12.34 -13.43 4.40
N LYS A 130 -12.24 -13.72 5.71
CA LYS A 130 -13.18 -13.21 6.74
C LYS A 130 -13.21 -11.68 6.82
N LEU A 131 -12.09 -11.02 6.49
CA LEU A 131 -11.95 -9.57 6.47
C LEU A 131 -12.27 -8.94 5.10
N HIS A 132 -12.61 -9.75 4.08
CA HIS A 132 -12.89 -9.32 2.70
C HIS A 132 -11.78 -8.47 2.06
N VAL A 133 -10.51 -8.80 2.36
CA VAL A 133 -9.33 -8.09 1.83
C VAL A 133 -8.37 -9.02 1.06
N SER A 134 -8.79 -10.24 0.75
CA SER A 134 -7.95 -11.25 0.08
C SER A 134 -7.37 -10.76 -1.25
N ARG A 135 -8.17 -10.11 -2.10
CA ARG A 135 -7.71 -9.63 -3.40
C ARG A 135 -6.71 -8.47 -3.26
N LEU A 136 -6.92 -7.59 -2.26
CA LEU A 136 -5.96 -6.52 -1.98
C LEU A 136 -4.64 -7.06 -1.40
N ALA A 137 -4.68 -8.13 -0.60
CA ALA A 137 -3.48 -8.84 -0.17
C ALA A 137 -2.75 -9.49 -1.36
N GLN A 138 -3.48 -10.11 -2.30
CA GLN A 138 -2.90 -10.64 -3.54
C GLN A 138 -2.26 -9.54 -4.38
N LEU A 139 -2.87 -8.35 -4.47
CA LEU A 139 -2.26 -7.19 -5.15
C LEU A 139 -0.92 -6.82 -4.53
N GLN A 140 -0.82 -6.77 -3.19
CA GLN A 140 0.44 -6.50 -2.49
C GLN A 140 1.51 -7.54 -2.84
N GLY A 141 1.17 -8.83 -2.83
CA GLY A 141 2.09 -9.89 -3.24
C GLY A 141 2.47 -9.82 -4.71
N ASN A 142 1.54 -9.50 -5.60
CA ASN A 142 1.85 -9.30 -7.02
C ASN A 142 2.82 -8.12 -7.27
N ILE A 143 2.76 -7.09 -6.44
CA ILE A 143 3.74 -5.98 -6.49
C ILE A 143 5.13 -6.48 -6.10
N LEU A 144 5.25 -7.33 -5.06
CA LEU A 144 6.52 -7.96 -4.68
C LEU A 144 7.11 -8.78 -5.83
N ILE A 145 6.29 -9.58 -6.51
CA ILE A 145 6.71 -10.38 -7.66
C ILE A 145 7.12 -9.48 -8.83
N ALA A 146 6.26 -8.56 -9.24
CA ALA A 146 6.43 -7.80 -10.46
C ALA A 146 7.55 -6.73 -10.39
N LEU A 147 7.82 -6.17 -9.19
CA LEU A 147 8.69 -5.00 -9.02
C LEU A 147 9.87 -5.23 -8.09
N LEU A 148 9.77 -6.18 -7.14
CA LEU A 148 10.76 -6.36 -6.08
C LEU A 148 11.49 -7.71 -6.12
N GLY A 149 11.30 -8.50 -7.20
CA GLY A 149 12.08 -9.70 -7.48
C GLY A 149 11.77 -10.88 -6.56
N PHE A 150 10.51 -11.02 -6.13
CA PHE A 150 10.03 -12.19 -5.41
C PHE A 150 9.55 -13.27 -6.36
N GLU A 151 9.74 -14.51 -5.99
CA GLU A 151 9.18 -15.65 -6.69
C GLU A 151 7.77 -15.97 -6.15
N LYS A 152 6.93 -16.55 -7.01
CA LYS A 152 5.57 -16.95 -6.61
C LYS A 152 5.58 -17.96 -5.45
N ALA A 153 6.61 -18.79 -5.37
CA ALA A 153 6.79 -19.78 -4.30
C ALA A 153 6.98 -19.12 -2.91
N GLU A 154 7.54 -17.91 -2.85
CA GLU A 154 7.71 -17.13 -1.60
C GLU A 154 6.38 -16.56 -1.08
N LEU A 155 5.31 -16.60 -1.89
CA LEU A 155 4.03 -15.91 -1.65
C LEU A 155 2.83 -16.87 -1.83
N PRO A 156 2.63 -17.87 -0.95
CA PRO A 156 1.58 -18.88 -1.11
C PRO A 156 0.16 -18.32 -1.20
N PHE A 157 -0.10 -17.14 -0.60
CA PHE A 157 -1.40 -16.47 -0.65
C PHE A 157 -1.68 -15.76 -1.98
N VAL A 158 -0.71 -15.69 -2.90
CA VAL A 158 -0.88 -15.12 -4.24
C VAL A 158 -1.28 -16.20 -5.23
N LYS A 159 -2.56 -16.30 -5.51
CA LYS A 159 -3.13 -17.36 -6.39
C LYS A 159 -3.15 -16.94 -7.86
N GLN A 160 -3.46 -15.68 -8.12
CA GLN A 160 -3.64 -15.15 -9.47
C GLN A 160 -2.78 -13.92 -9.71
N PRO A 161 -2.29 -13.71 -10.95
CA PRO A 161 -1.57 -12.51 -11.31
C PRO A 161 -2.54 -11.33 -11.40
N GLU A 162 -2.17 -10.18 -10.81
CA GLU A 162 -2.90 -8.92 -10.92
C GLU A 162 -2.22 -8.03 -11.97
N LYS A 163 -2.86 -7.90 -13.12
CA LYS A 163 -2.32 -7.16 -14.28
C LYS A 163 -2.06 -5.68 -13.99
N GLU A 164 -2.78 -5.12 -13.02
CA GLU A 164 -2.70 -3.70 -12.69
C GLU A 164 -1.67 -3.38 -11.59
N ALA A 165 -0.98 -4.39 -11.03
CA ALA A 165 -0.03 -4.19 -9.94
C ALA A 165 1.03 -3.11 -10.25
N ILE A 166 1.63 -3.17 -11.44
CA ILE A 166 2.64 -2.20 -11.89
C ILE A 166 2.02 -0.81 -12.08
N SER A 167 0.90 -0.72 -12.79
CA SER A 167 0.27 0.56 -13.13
C SER A 167 -0.24 1.30 -11.90
N LEU A 168 -0.84 0.59 -10.94
CA LEU A 168 -1.33 1.15 -9.69
C LEU A 168 -0.17 1.65 -8.81
N THR A 169 0.93 0.89 -8.75
CA THR A 169 2.12 1.28 -7.99
C THR A 169 2.77 2.53 -8.59
N LEU A 170 3.02 2.55 -9.90
CA LEU A 170 3.60 3.71 -10.58
C LEU A 170 2.75 4.95 -10.41
N ARG A 171 1.42 4.82 -10.51
CA ARG A 171 0.49 5.93 -10.30
C ARG A 171 0.52 6.44 -8.87
N SER A 172 0.66 5.58 -7.88
CA SER A 172 0.78 6.00 -6.48
C SER A 172 2.06 6.80 -6.25
N ILE A 173 3.19 6.37 -6.82
CA ILE A 173 4.47 7.08 -6.72
C ILE A 173 4.39 8.46 -7.40
N THR A 174 3.76 8.56 -8.58
CA THR A 174 3.59 9.83 -9.30
C THR A 174 2.65 10.78 -8.55
N ASN A 175 1.60 10.26 -7.91
CA ASN A 175 0.68 11.11 -7.15
C ASN A 175 1.32 11.73 -5.90
N ILE A 176 2.35 11.11 -5.33
CA ILE A 176 3.11 11.70 -4.21
C ILE A 176 3.81 12.99 -4.65
N GLU A 177 4.39 13.02 -5.84
CA GLU A 177 5.02 14.24 -6.37
C GLU A 177 4.01 15.39 -6.43
N HIS A 178 2.81 15.15 -6.93
CA HIS A 178 1.75 16.16 -7.01
C HIS A 178 1.22 16.59 -5.63
N ASP A 179 1.09 15.66 -4.70
CA ASP A 179 0.64 15.98 -3.34
C ASP A 179 1.69 16.81 -2.57
N THR A 180 2.97 16.58 -2.83
CA THR A 180 4.07 17.36 -2.20
C THR A 180 4.19 18.75 -2.79
N GLU A 181 4.03 18.90 -4.10
CA GLU A 181 4.03 20.22 -4.76
C GLU A 181 2.85 21.10 -4.30
N GLU A 182 1.66 20.53 -4.11
CA GLU A 182 0.50 21.26 -3.59
C GLU A 182 0.68 21.73 -2.13
N TRP A 183 1.45 21.03 -1.31
CA TRP A 183 1.75 21.42 0.07
C TRP A 183 2.64 22.66 0.14
N HIS A 184 3.59 22.82 -0.77
CA HIS A 184 4.47 24.00 -0.81
C HIS A 184 3.77 25.29 -1.25
N PHE A 185 2.66 25.19 -1.98
CA PHE A 185 1.86 26.35 -2.41
C PHE A 185 0.85 26.84 -1.36
N ARG A 186 0.67 26.14 -0.22
CA ARG A 186 -0.40 26.41 0.76
C ARG A 186 -0.03 27.32 1.92
N GLN A 187 1.12 27.97 1.93
CA GLN A 187 1.48 28.95 2.99
C GLN A 187 0.92 30.37 2.77
N GLY A 188 0.00 30.58 1.86
CA GLY A 188 -0.70 31.85 1.65
C GLY A 188 -2.09 31.86 2.27
N ASN A 189 -2.34 32.84 3.08
CA ASN A 189 -3.58 33.17 3.80
C ASN A 189 -4.80 33.33 2.88
N SER A 190 -5.46 32.29 2.44
CA SER A 190 -6.88 32.38 2.08
C SER A 190 -7.47 31.04 1.60
N VAL A 191 -8.58 30.70 2.23
CA VAL A 191 -9.76 30.05 1.63
C VAL A 191 -9.96 28.56 1.86
N PHE A 192 -10.68 28.28 2.91
CA PHE A 192 -11.19 26.97 3.31
C PHE A 192 -12.23 26.32 2.35
N VAL A 193 -12.89 27.07 1.52
CA VAL A 193 -14.07 26.58 0.78
C VAL A 193 -13.76 25.86 -0.56
N HIS A 194 -12.68 26.17 -1.24
CA HIS A 194 -12.36 25.55 -2.55
C HIS A 194 -11.68 24.19 -2.46
N ASN A 195 -11.20 23.80 -1.27
CA ASN A 195 -10.38 22.62 -1.07
C ASN A 195 -11.19 21.30 -0.96
N ASN A 196 -12.41 21.35 -0.44
CA ASN A 196 -13.24 20.17 -0.20
C ASN A 196 -13.66 19.44 -1.47
N GLN A 197 -13.97 20.17 -2.55
CA GLN A 197 -14.37 19.52 -3.82
C GLN A 197 -13.20 18.76 -4.47
N LYS A 198 -11.97 19.31 -4.41
CA LYS A 198 -10.79 18.63 -4.96
C LYS A 198 -10.45 17.38 -4.15
N LEU A 199 -10.53 17.45 -2.83
CA LEU A 199 -10.32 16.32 -1.93
C LEU A 199 -11.37 15.23 -2.15
N LEU A 200 -12.65 15.59 -2.27
CA LEU A 200 -13.73 14.67 -2.53
C LEU A 200 -13.55 13.95 -3.88
N ARG A 201 -13.24 14.68 -4.95
CA ARG A 201 -12.97 14.09 -6.27
C ARG A 201 -11.75 13.16 -6.24
N ARG A 202 -10.70 13.49 -5.49
CA ARG A 202 -9.51 12.65 -5.32
C ARG A 202 -9.86 11.37 -4.57
N ASN A 203 -10.60 11.46 -3.47
CA ASN A 203 -11.05 10.31 -2.69
C ASN A 203 -11.98 9.41 -3.52
N LEU A 204 -12.90 9.99 -4.28
CA LEU A 204 -13.78 9.23 -5.18
C LEU A 204 -12.97 8.47 -6.25
N ARG A 205 -12.03 9.15 -6.94
CA ARG A 205 -11.18 8.50 -7.94
C ARG A 205 -10.31 7.39 -7.35
N ARG A 206 -9.86 7.54 -6.10
CA ARG A 206 -9.12 6.50 -5.40
C ARG A 206 -10.02 5.32 -5.07
N SER A 207 -11.18 5.57 -4.51
CA SER A 207 -12.18 4.53 -4.21
C SER A 207 -12.57 3.74 -5.47
N MET A 208 -12.82 4.40 -6.58
CA MET A 208 -13.11 3.71 -7.84
C MET A 208 -12.00 2.80 -8.33
N ARG A 209 -10.72 3.08 -8.01
CA ARG A 209 -9.59 2.21 -8.41
C ARG A 209 -9.50 0.94 -7.58
N TYR A 210 -9.87 1.01 -6.32
CA TYR A 210 -9.66 -0.10 -5.38
C TYR A 210 -10.94 -0.84 -5.02
N ILE A 211 -12.09 -0.41 -5.56
CA ILE A 211 -13.39 -1.01 -5.26
C ILE A 211 -13.44 -2.50 -5.62
N ASP A 212 -12.81 -2.91 -6.72
CA ASP A 212 -12.75 -4.31 -7.13
C ASP A 212 -11.83 -5.16 -6.25
N TYR A 213 -10.91 -4.54 -5.52
CA TYR A 213 -9.95 -5.22 -4.65
C TYR A 213 -10.46 -5.43 -3.23
N ALA A 214 -11.23 -4.47 -2.69
CA ALA A 214 -11.79 -4.53 -1.36
C ALA A 214 -13.09 -3.70 -1.27
N PRO A 215 -14.21 -4.15 -1.89
CA PRO A 215 -15.41 -3.33 -2.07
C PRO A 215 -15.98 -2.79 -0.76
N ILE A 216 -16.09 -3.63 0.28
CA ILE A 216 -16.65 -3.24 1.57
C ILE A 216 -15.76 -2.17 2.24
N GLU A 217 -14.46 -2.40 2.29
CA GLU A 217 -13.51 -1.48 2.92
C GLU A 217 -13.41 -0.17 2.16
N THR A 218 -13.35 -0.23 0.84
CA THR A 218 -13.28 0.95 -0.03
C THR A 218 -14.51 1.83 0.12
N THR A 219 -15.71 1.24 0.11
CA THR A 219 -16.96 1.99 0.29
C THR A 219 -17.03 2.60 1.70
N SER A 220 -16.66 1.85 2.73
CA SER A 220 -16.67 2.35 4.11
C SER A 220 -15.66 3.47 4.32
N ASN A 221 -14.46 3.35 3.75
CA ASN A 221 -13.45 4.40 3.80
C ASN A 221 -13.92 5.68 3.08
N PHE A 222 -14.55 5.53 1.91
CA PHE A 222 -15.11 6.67 1.20
C PHE A 222 -16.17 7.40 2.03
N LEU A 223 -17.11 6.66 2.63
CA LEU A 223 -18.18 7.24 3.46
C LEU A 223 -17.64 7.94 4.71
N LEU A 224 -16.63 7.36 5.38
CA LEU A 224 -15.97 7.99 6.53
C LEU A 224 -15.28 9.30 6.14
N ASN A 225 -14.53 9.30 5.04
CA ASN A 225 -13.86 10.51 4.55
C ASN A 225 -14.86 11.56 4.08
N PHE A 226 -15.98 11.14 3.49
CA PHE A 226 -17.06 12.04 3.09
C PHE A 226 -17.74 12.68 4.31
N SER A 227 -18.10 11.91 5.34
CA SER A 227 -18.71 12.45 6.56
C SER A 227 -17.79 13.43 7.28
N ARG A 228 -16.48 13.15 7.37
CA ARG A 228 -15.50 14.08 7.93
C ARG A 228 -15.43 15.40 7.15
N SER A 229 -15.46 15.31 5.80
CA SER A 229 -15.46 16.51 4.96
C SER A 229 -16.72 17.35 5.12
N LEU A 230 -17.86 16.76 5.50
CA LEU A 230 -19.10 17.51 5.79
C LEU A 230 -19.04 18.16 7.18
N SER A 231 -18.54 17.48 8.22
CA SER A 231 -18.44 18.03 9.56
C SER A 231 -17.47 19.22 9.65
N GLU A 232 -16.42 19.25 8.82
CA GLU A 232 -15.47 20.38 8.72
C GLU A 232 -16.05 21.60 8.00
N ILE A 233 -17.23 21.51 7.42
CA ILE A 233 -17.93 22.65 6.76
C ILE A 233 -18.87 23.35 7.75
N GLU A 234 -19.29 22.68 8.82
CA GLU A 234 -20.25 23.19 9.80
C GLU A 234 -19.58 23.95 10.97
N GLU A 235 -18.24 23.97 11.07
CA GLU A 235 -17.45 24.78 12.00
C GLU A 235 -16.87 26.02 11.29
#